data_aeb19994005fc84ed9d0dd658c7dea4c
#
_entry.id   aeb19994005fc84ed9d0dd658c7dea4c
#
_cell.length_a   1.000
_cell.length_b   1.000
_cell.length_c   1.000
_cell.angle_alpha   90.00
_cell.angle_beta   90.00
_cell.angle_gamma   90.00
#
_symmetry.space_group_name_H-M   'P 1'
#
loop_
_entity.id
_entity.type
_entity.pdbx_description
1 polymer ?
#
loop_
_entity_poly.entity_id
_entity_poly.type
_entity_poly.pdbx_seq_one_letter_code
_entity_poly.pdbx_strand_id
1 'polypeptide(L)'
;MRIFVSEFVTSGALSGESLPPSLLREGEAMCSAVIADLTALPDVCVVTTRDMRLPLPADAIDPKLIYESVKSAEDEKTAFDRLVMASDATLVIAPETNGELDHRVQRVIDRGKRVLNCQPEAIRLCADKLKLAEHFAAHKIPTIRTLLADLGSEPWGLVEGGCVLKPRDGAGSWLTFGIPFRDDKAWQSAVSDIARHGMSDRMILQPWIAGRALSVGCLCHSSGQI
;
A
#
# COMPACT_ATOMS: atom_id res chain seq x y z
N MET A 1 -22.78 12.77 7.62
CA MET A 1 -21.34 12.63 7.93
C MET A 1 -20.54 12.85 6.65
N ARG A 2 -19.49 13.68 6.69
CA ARG A 2 -18.60 13.93 5.54
C ARG A 2 -17.32 13.14 5.69
N ILE A 3 -17.00 12.28 4.71
CA ILE A 3 -15.78 11.47 4.70
C ILE A 3 -14.86 11.94 3.57
N PHE A 4 -13.60 12.21 3.90
CA PHE A 4 -12.57 12.44 2.90
C PHE A 4 -11.91 11.10 2.57
N VAL A 5 -11.98 10.69 1.31
CA VAL A 5 -11.25 9.52 0.76
C VAL A 5 -10.06 10.05 -0.02
N SER A 6 -8.85 9.80 0.49
CA SER A 6 -7.60 10.21 -0.15
C SER A 6 -6.93 8.98 -0.76
N GLU A 7 -6.96 8.85 -2.09
CA GLU A 7 -6.22 7.83 -2.81
C GLU A 7 -4.98 8.47 -3.46
N PHE A 8 -3.79 7.94 -3.17
CA PHE A 8 -2.50 8.57 -3.45
C PHE A 8 -2.22 8.78 -4.95
N VAL A 9 -2.54 7.78 -5.78
CA VAL A 9 -2.17 7.78 -7.21
C VAL A 9 -3.06 8.72 -8.01
N THR A 10 -4.36 8.71 -7.72
CA THR A 10 -5.36 9.49 -8.46
C THR A 10 -5.52 10.91 -7.93
N SER A 11 -4.99 11.20 -6.74
CA SER A 11 -5.20 12.50 -6.06
C SER A 11 -4.42 13.67 -6.64
N GLY A 12 -3.38 13.40 -7.44
CA GLY A 12 -2.43 14.42 -7.89
C GLY A 12 -1.13 14.48 -7.10
N ALA A 13 -0.92 13.59 -6.12
CA ALA A 13 0.35 13.49 -5.38
C ALA A 13 1.55 13.22 -6.31
N LEU A 14 1.31 12.51 -7.41
CA LEU A 14 2.29 12.19 -8.46
C LEU A 14 2.21 13.12 -9.68
N SER A 15 1.70 14.34 -9.54
CA SER A 15 1.46 15.24 -10.70
C SER A 15 2.74 15.66 -11.44
N GLY A 16 3.90 15.55 -10.81
CA GLY A 16 5.22 15.77 -11.45
C GLY A 16 5.82 14.55 -12.14
N GLU A 17 5.16 13.40 -12.08
CA GLU A 17 5.66 12.12 -12.56
C GLU A 17 4.72 11.48 -13.58
N SER A 18 5.22 10.50 -14.33
CA SER A 18 4.36 9.65 -15.15
C SER A 18 3.55 8.71 -14.23
N LEU A 19 2.26 8.54 -14.53
CA LEU A 19 1.41 7.59 -13.81
C LEU A 19 1.55 6.21 -14.45
N PRO A 20 2.13 5.20 -13.75
CA PRO A 20 2.20 3.84 -14.29
C PRO A 20 0.78 3.28 -14.49
N PRO A 21 0.43 2.76 -15.69
CA PRO A 21 -0.95 2.35 -15.99
C PRO A 21 -1.52 1.26 -15.08
N SER A 22 -0.67 0.36 -14.57
CA SER A 22 -1.10 -0.69 -13.61
C SER A 22 -1.47 -0.09 -12.26
N LEU A 23 -0.62 0.80 -11.74
CA LEU A 23 -0.83 1.46 -10.46
C LEU A 23 -2.05 2.39 -10.49
N LEU A 24 -2.24 3.10 -11.60
CA LEU A 24 -3.41 3.95 -11.81
C LEU A 24 -4.70 3.13 -11.80
N ARG A 25 -4.75 2.00 -12.54
CA ARG A 25 -5.94 1.13 -12.55
C ARG A 25 -6.27 0.57 -11.17
N GLU A 26 -5.25 0.18 -10.40
CA GLU A 26 -5.41 -0.34 -9.06
C GLU A 26 -5.94 0.74 -8.11
N GLY A 27 -5.33 1.93 -8.11
CA GLY A 27 -5.78 3.08 -7.31
C GLY A 27 -7.21 3.51 -7.66
N GLU A 28 -7.56 3.58 -8.95
CA GLU A 28 -8.92 3.88 -9.39
C GLU A 28 -9.93 2.83 -8.91
N ALA A 29 -9.60 1.53 -9.04
CA ALA A 29 -10.48 0.46 -8.61
C ALA A 29 -10.74 0.50 -7.10
N MET A 30 -9.68 0.69 -6.29
CA MET A 30 -9.83 0.80 -4.84
C MET A 30 -10.62 2.05 -4.44
N CYS A 31 -10.32 3.19 -5.01
CA CYS A 31 -10.99 4.45 -4.72
C CYS A 31 -12.47 4.37 -5.07
N SER A 32 -12.82 3.91 -6.27
CA SER A 32 -14.21 3.79 -6.73
C SER A 32 -15.02 2.80 -5.89
N ALA A 33 -14.44 1.65 -5.53
CA ALA A 33 -15.12 0.67 -4.67
C ALA A 33 -15.47 1.26 -3.30
N VAL A 34 -14.50 1.90 -2.64
CA VAL A 34 -14.71 2.54 -1.33
C VAL A 34 -15.74 3.68 -1.42
N ILE A 35 -15.66 4.51 -2.46
CA ILE A 35 -16.61 5.60 -2.67
C ILE A 35 -18.02 5.05 -2.85
N ALA A 36 -18.20 4.02 -3.68
CA ALA A 36 -19.50 3.39 -3.91
C ALA A 36 -20.11 2.84 -2.61
N ASP A 37 -19.31 2.15 -1.79
CA ASP A 37 -19.78 1.61 -0.50
C ASP A 37 -20.17 2.73 0.48
N LEU A 38 -19.38 3.80 0.55
CA LEU A 38 -19.66 4.92 1.45
C LEU A 38 -20.86 5.76 1.01
N THR A 39 -21.02 6.03 -0.28
CA THR A 39 -22.17 6.81 -0.80
C THR A 39 -23.48 6.01 -0.75
N ALA A 40 -23.45 4.68 -0.67
CA ALA A 40 -24.61 3.85 -0.43
C ALA A 40 -25.20 4.05 0.98
N LEU A 41 -24.43 4.55 1.94
CA LEU A 41 -24.91 4.84 3.29
C LEU A 41 -25.81 6.10 3.29
N PRO A 42 -26.94 6.12 4.06
CA PRO A 42 -27.96 7.17 3.95
C PRO A 42 -27.43 8.58 4.25
N ASP A 43 -26.64 8.76 5.28
CA ASP A 43 -26.23 10.08 5.78
C ASP A 43 -24.74 10.37 5.57
N VAL A 44 -24.14 9.75 4.55
CA VAL A 44 -22.73 9.92 4.22
C VAL A 44 -22.61 10.67 2.91
N CYS A 45 -21.75 11.70 2.89
CA CYS A 45 -21.23 12.30 1.68
C CYS A 45 -19.70 12.14 1.64
N VAL A 46 -19.18 11.95 0.45
CA VAL A 46 -17.77 11.71 0.20
C VAL A 46 -17.15 12.89 -0.54
N VAL A 47 -15.98 13.31 -0.12
CA VAL A 47 -15.12 14.20 -0.90
C VAL A 47 -13.82 13.49 -1.20
N THR A 48 -13.30 13.67 -2.41
CA THR A 48 -12.01 13.11 -2.83
C THR A 48 -11.26 14.10 -3.72
N THR A 49 -9.95 13.98 -3.78
CA THR A 49 -9.11 14.76 -4.71
C THR A 49 -8.92 14.00 -6.01
N ARG A 50 -8.77 14.74 -7.12
CA ARG A 50 -8.53 14.16 -8.44
C ARG A 50 -7.46 14.95 -9.19
N ASP A 51 -6.44 14.25 -9.66
CA ASP A 51 -5.43 14.82 -10.55
C ASP A 51 -6.10 15.39 -11.82
N MET A 52 -5.83 16.63 -12.13
CA MET A 52 -6.43 17.31 -13.30
C MET A 52 -6.12 16.66 -14.65
N ARG A 53 -5.09 15.81 -14.70
CA ARG A 53 -4.72 15.04 -15.91
C ARG A 53 -5.68 13.87 -16.15
N LEU A 54 -6.46 13.47 -15.15
CA LEU A 54 -7.35 12.33 -15.21
C LEU A 54 -8.79 12.78 -15.46
N PRO A 55 -9.53 12.10 -16.35
CA PRO A 55 -10.95 12.38 -16.52
C PRO A 55 -11.72 12.06 -15.24
N LEU A 56 -12.84 12.72 -15.04
CA LEU A 56 -13.77 12.34 -13.97
C LEU A 56 -14.36 10.95 -14.27
N PRO A 57 -14.46 10.07 -13.26
CA PRO A 57 -15.14 8.79 -13.40
C PRO A 57 -16.64 8.94 -13.72
N ALA A 58 -17.24 7.88 -14.28
CA ALA A 58 -18.66 7.93 -14.67
C ALA A 58 -19.63 8.11 -13.48
N ASP A 59 -19.24 7.72 -12.29
CA ASP A 59 -19.96 7.87 -11.03
C ASP A 59 -19.84 9.28 -10.41
N ALA A 60 -19.07 10.18 -11.02
CA ALA A 60 -18.89 11.56 -10.53
C ALA A 60 -20.19 12.40 -10.50
N ILE A 61 -21.29 11.87 -11.04
CA ILE A 61 -22.62 12.52 -11.02
C ILE A 61 -23.41 12.27 -9.73
N ASP A 62 -22.94 11.43 -8.81
CA ASP A 62 -23.61 11.18 -7.53
C ASP A 62 -23.63 12.48 -6.71
N PRO A 63 -24.81 12.98 -6.27
CA PRO A 63 -24.91 14.20 -5.49
C PRO A 63 -24.25 14.13 -4.11
N LYS A 64 -23.96 12.94 -3.62
CA LYS A 64 -23.22 12.72 -2.36
C LYS A 64 -21.71 12.70 -2.55
N LEU A 65 -21.20 12.83 -3.79
CA LEU A 65 -19.79 12.73 -4.13
C LEU A 65 -19.26 14.05 -4.68
N ILE A 66 -18.16 14.53 -4.12
CA ILE A 66 -17.49 15.76 -4.55
C ILE A 66 -16.06 15.40 -4.96
N TYR A 67 -15.73 15.65 -6.22
CA TYR A 67 -14.35 15.62 -6.71
C TYR A 67 -13.74 17.01 -6.66
N GLU A 68 -12.59 17.13 -6.02
CA GLU A 68 -11.80 18.34 -6.03
C GLU A 68 -10.59 18.17 -6.96
N SER A 69 -10.51 18.99 -7.99
CA SER A 69 -9.42 18.95 -8.96
C SER A 69 -8.13 19.52 -8.37
N VAL A 70 -7.03 18.81 -8.58
CA VAL A 70 -5.68 19.15 -8.08
C VAL A 70 -4.73 19.31 -9.26
N LYS A 71 -3.92 20.36 -9.23
CA LYS A 71 -3.05 20.76 -10.35
C LYS A 71 -1.58 20.39 -10.17
N SER A 72 -1.14 20.19 -8.93
CA SER A 72 0.24 19.89 -8.59
C SER A 72 0.35 19.11 -7.29
N ALA A 73 1.50 18.49 -7.00
CA ALA A 73 1.75 17.81 -5.74
C ALA A 73 1.65 18.75 -4.52
N GLU A 74 2.00 20.02 -4.69
CA GLU A 74 1.86 21.03 -3.61
C GLU A 74 0.40 21.41 -3.39
N ASP A 75 -0.37 21.54 -4.47
CA ASP A 75 -1.81 21.76 -4.41
C ASP A 75 -2.53 20.57 -3.74
N GLU A 76 -2.10 19.34 -4.04
CA GLU A 76 -2.59 18.11 -3.38
C GLU A 76 -2.34 18.14 -1.87
N LYS A 77 -1.14 18.49 -1.43
CA LYS A 77 -0.81 18.59 0.00
C LYS A 77 -1.68 19.61 0.71
N THR A 78 -1.92 20.75 0.07
CA THR A 78 -2.78 21.82 0.59
C THR A 78 -4.23 21.38 0.65
N ALA A 79 -4.73 20.75 -0.42
CA ALA A 79 -6.08 20.19 -0.48
C ALA A 79 -6.29 19.09 0.55
N PHE A 80 -5.32 18.17 0.71
CA PHE A 80 -5.34 17.12 1.73
C PHE A 80 -5.56 17.70 3.13
N ASP A 81 -4.74 18.66 3.54
CA ASP A 81 -4.85 19.27 4.87
C ASP A 81 -6.20 19.96 5.09
N ARG A 82 -6.66 20.71 4.11
CA ARG A 82 -7.93 21.43 4.17
C ARG A 82 -9.11 20.44 4.22
N LEU A 83 -9.08 19.37 3.42
CA LEU A 83 -10.14 18.37 3.38
C LEU A 83 -10.17 17.51 4.64
N VAL A 84 -9.02 17.16 5.21
CA VAL A 84 -8.92 16.54 6.54
C VAL A 84 -9.63 17.41 7.58
N MET A 85 -9.33 18.72 7.61
CA MET A 85 -9.95 19.63 8.58
C MET A 85 -11.45 19.83 8.35
N ALA A 86 -11.92 19.79 7.11
CA ALA A 86 -13.30 20.01 6.71
C ALA A 86 -14.18 18.74 6.76
N SER A 87 -13.62 17.58 7.10
CA SER A 87 -14.33 16.29 7.14
C SER A 87 -14.46 15.76 8.56
N ASP A 88 -15.45 14.90 8.76
CA ASP A 88 -15.69 14.21 10.05
C ASP A 88 -14.72 13.04 10.23
N ALA A 89 -14.32 12.40 9.13
CA ALA A 89 -13.36 11.31 9.11
C ALA A 89 -12.59 11.28 7.78
N THR A 90 -11.41 10.64 7.78
CA THR A 90 -10.58 10.46 6.60
C THR A 90 -10.21 8.98 6.44
N LEU A 91 -10.32 8.46 5.22
CA LEU A 91 -9.76 7.19 4.79
C LEU A 91 -8.63 7.45 3.80
N VAL A 92 -7.46 6.89 4.08
CA VAL A 92 -6.28 7.01 3.22
C VAL A 92 -6.03 5.70 2.50
N ILE A 93 -5.88 5.76 1.19
CA ILE A 93 -5.41 4.68 0.33
C ILE A 93 -4.07 5.14 -0.25
N ALA A 94 -3.00 4.52 0.16
CA ALA A 94 -1.65 4.86 -0.29
C ALA A 94 -0.73 3.63 -0.22
N PRO A 95 0.36 3.58 -0.99
CA PRO A 95 1.33 2.50 -0.88
C PRO A 95 2.08 2.57 0.46
N GLU A 96 2.53 1.41 0.94
CA GLU A 96 3.41 1.32 2.11
C GLU A 96 4.85 1.72 1.80
N THR A 97 5.21 1.77 0.52
CA THR A 97 6.56 2.14 0.05
C THR A 97 6.97 3.51 0.59
N ASN A 98 8.17 3.58 1.14
CA ASN A 98 8.72 4.78 1.77
C ASN A 98 7.88 5.36 2.90
N GLY A 99 6.95 4.58 3.48
CA GLY A 99 6.10 5.00 4.59
C GLY A 99 4.98 5.98 4.20
N GLU A 100 4.60 6.06 2.92
CA GLU A 100 3.61 7.04 2.45
C GLU A 100 2.27 6.90 3.16
N LEU A 101 1.76 5.66 3.30
CA LEU A 101 0.52 5.41 4.04
C LEU A 101 0.62 5.85 5.50
N ASP A 102 1.71 5.47 6.19
CA ASP A 102 1.95 5.84 7.58
C ASP A 102 2.00 7.37 7.76
N HIS A 103 2.76 8.06 6.92
CA HIS A 103 2.90 9.52 6.98
C HIS A 103 1.56 10.24 6.78
N ARG A 104 0.73 9.80 5.83
CA ARG A 104 -0.58 10.40 5.58
C ARG A 104 -1.55 10.14 6.73
N VAL A 105 -1.59 8.91 7.25
CA VAL A 105 -2.42 8.56 8.40
C VAL A 105 -1.99 9.35 9.64
N GLN A 106 -0.68 9.41 9.93
CA GLN A 106 -0.15 10.20 11.04
C GLN A 106 -0.53 11.69 10.91
N ARG A 107 -0.46 12.23 9.69
CA ARG A 107 -0.83 13.62 9.39
C ARG A 107 -2.30 13.93 9.70
N VAL A 108 -3.22 12.97 9.52
CA VAL A 108 -4.64 13.10 9.94
C VAL A 108 -4.75 13.13 11.46
N ILE A 109 -4.04 12.22 12.14
CA ILE A 109 -4.04 12.11 13.62
C ILE A 109 -3.47 13.36 14.27
N ASP A 110 -2.36 13.88 13.76
CA ASP A 110 -1.71 15.09 14.28
C ASP A 110 -2.60 16.35 14.22
N ARG A 111 -3.62 16.32 13.34
CA ARG A 111 -4.65 17.36 13.25
C ARG A 111 -5.84 17.13 14.19
N GLY A 112 -5.77 16.11 15.03
CA GLY A 112 -6.86 15.73 15.94
C GLY A 112 -8.11 15.21 15.20
N LYS A 113 -7.96 14.69 13.98
CA LYS A 113 -9.06 14.21 13.16
C LYS A 113 -9.18 12.69 13.18
N ARG A 114 -10.38 12.20 12.98
CA ARG A 114 -10.67 10.76 12.94
C ARG A 114 -10.14 10.16 11.64
N VAL A 115 -9.34 9.10 11.78
CA VAL A 115 -8.89 8.27 10.67
C VAL A 115 -9.65 6.94 10.67
N LEU A 116 -9.96 6.42 9.49
CA LEU A 116 -10.64 5.12 9.31
C LEU A 116 -9.65 3.98 9.00
N ASN A 117 -8.38 4.29 8.91
CA ASN A 117 -7.29 3.31 8.74
C ASN A 117 -6.91 2.63 10.07
N CYS A 118 -6.05 1.61 9.98
CA CYS A 118 -5.35 1.07 11.13
C CYS A 118 -4.47 2.15 11.78
N GLN A 119 -4.10 1.91 13.05
CA GLN A 119 -3.17 2.78 13.76
C GLN A 119 -1.78 2.76 13.11
N PRO A 120 -1.01 3.86 13.18
CA PRO A 120 0.32 3.98 12.56
C PRO A 120 1.29 2.85 12.93
N GLU A 121 1.24 2.36 14.18
CA GLU A 121 2.07 1.26 14.63
C GLU A 121 1.78 -0.04 13.85
N ALA A 122 0.50 -0.32 13.63
CA ALA A 122 0.08 -1.50 12.84
C ALA A 122 0.47 -1.34 11.36
N ILE A 123 0.32 -0.12 10.80
CA ILE A 123 0.74 0.18 9.43
C ILE A 123 2.24 -0.06 9.28
N ARG A 124 3.08 0.50 10.15
CA ARG A 124 4.54 0.33 10.12
C ARG A 124 4.97 -1.13 10.30
N LEU A 125 4.28 -1.88 11.15
CA LEU A 125 4.55 -3.31 11.34
C LEU A 125 4.22 -4.11 10.07
N CYS A 126 3.02 -3.88 9.50
CA CYS A 126 2.57 -4.62 8.32
C CYS A 126 3.32 -4.24 7.04
N ALA A 127 3.81 -3.01 6.93
CA ALA A 127 4.62 -2.56 5.80
C ALA A 127 5.97 -3.26 5.72
N ASP A 128 6.54 -3.70 6.85
CA ASP A 128 7.84 -4.35 6.95
C ASP A 128 7.68 -5.87 7.05
N LYS A 129 7.82 -6.56 5.93
CA LYS A 129 7.60 -8.02 5.85
C LYS A 129 8.52 -8.84 6.75
N LEU A 130 9.73 -8.35 7.05
CA LEU A 130 10.64 -9.02 7.99
C LEU A 130 10.17 -8.86 9.43
N LYS A 131 9.88 -7.63 9.86
CA LYS A 131 9.36 -7.35 11.20
C LYS A 131 8.02 -8.03 11.45
N LEU A 132 7.14 -8.07 10.44
CA LEU A 132 5.86 -8.77 10.55
C LEU A 132 6.04 -10.26 10.77
N ALA A 133 6.98 -10.90 10.04
CA ALA A 133 7.30 -12.31 10.22
C ALA A 133 7.90 -12.58 11.62
N GLU A 134 8.80 -11.72 12.10
CA GLU A 134 9.35 -11.77 13.46
C GLU A 134 8.27 -11.61 14.53
N HIS A 135 7.34 -10.66 14.33
CA HIS A 135 6.21 -10.44 15.22
C HIS A 135 5.30 -11.66 15.30
N PHE A 136 4.95 -12.26 14.17
CA PHE A 136 4.14 -13.48 14.13
C PHE A 136 4.84 -14.65 14.82
N ALA A 137 6.13 -14.83 14.57
CA ALA A 137 6.91 -15.88 15.22
C ALA A 137 6.96 -15.69 16.75
N ALA A 138 7.17 -14.47 17.23
CA ALA A 138 7.16 -14.15 18.67
C ALA A 138 5.81 -14.45 19.35
N HIS A 139 4.71 -14.31 18.61
CA HIS A 139 3.35 -14.61 19.08
C HIS A 139 2.88 -16.02 18.74
N LYS A 140 3.78 -16.90 18.24
CA LYS A 140 3.46 -18.28 17.84
C LYS A 140 2.36 -18.38 16.78
N ILE A 141 2.23 -17.37 15.94
CA ILE A 141 1.35 -17.37 14.77
C ILE A 141 2.12 -18.01 13.61
N PRO A 142 1.56 -19.04 12.95
CA PRO A 142 2.21 -19.67 11.81
C PRO A 142 2.51 -18.65 10.72
N THR A 143 3.77 -18.58 10.30
CA THR A 143 4.21 -17.68 9.26
C THR A 143 5.32 -18.31 8.43
N ILE A 144 5.53 -17.78 7.23
CA ILE A 144 6.65 -18.20 6.39
C ILE A 144 7.97 -17.69 6.97
N ARG A 145 9.00 -18.56 6.97
CA ARG A 145 10.36 -18.16 7.36
C ARG A 145 10.81 -17.02 6.46
N THR A 146 11.19 -15.91 7.07
CA THR A 146 11.62 -14.70 6.36
C THR A 146 12.99 -14.31 6.86
N LEU A 147 13.93 -14.09 5.95
CA LEU A 147 15.31 -13.72 6.25
C LEU A 147 15.67 -12.45 5.51
N LEU A 148 16.59 -11.66 6.06
CA LEU A 148 17.28 -10.63 5.28
C LEU A 148 18.10 -11.35 4.21
N ALA A 149 18.03 -10.87 2.96
CA ALA A 149 18.77 -11.51 1.87
C ALA A 149 20.24 -11.05 1.88
N ASP A 150 21.15 -12.01 1.85
CA ASP A 150 22.55 -11.77 1.46
C ASP A 150 22.67 -11.99 -0.03
N LEU A 151 22.83 -10.92 -0.79
CA LEU A 151 22.95 -10.98 -2.25
C LEU A 151 24.37 -11.36 -2.74
N GLY A 152 25.35 -11.43 -1.84
CA GLY A 152 26.71 -11.82 -2.14
C GLY A 152 26.93 -13.32 -2.26
N SER A 153 25.94 -14.13 -1.83
CA SER A 153 26.01 -15.60 -1.86
C SER A 153 24.67 -16.22 -2.26
N GLU A 154 24.73 -17.40 -2.87
CA GLU A 154 23.53 -18.17 -3.20
C GLU A 154 22.85 -18.71 -1.94
N PRO A 155 21.50 -18.72 -1.90
CA PRO A 155 20.75 -19.05 -0.67
C PRO A 155 20.52 -20.54 -0.46
N TRP A 156 21.11 -21.44 -1.24
CA TRP A 156 20.75 -22.85 -1.29
C TRP A 156 20.98 -23.63 0.00
N GLY A 157 21.76 -23.09 0.93
CA GLY A 157 21.91 -23.63 2.27
C GLY A 157 20.84 -23.14 3.27
N LEU A 158 20.05 -22.15 2.90
CA LEU A 158 19.05 -21.51 3.77
C LEU A 158 17.62 -21.92 3.44
N VAL A 159 17.37 -22.44 2.25
CA VAL A 159 16.05 -22.82 1.74
C VAL A 159 16.07 -24.25 1.18
N GLU A 160 15.01 -25.00 1.47
CA GLU A 160 14.77 -26.30 0.86
C GLU A 160 13.83 -26.11 -0.34
N GLY A 161 14.33 -26.26 -1.56
CA GLY A 161 13.59 -25.96 -2.78
C GLY A 161 13.84 -24.56 -3.31
N GLY A 162 12.93 -24.02 -4.10
CA GLY A 162 13.03 -22.67 -4.64
C GLY A 162 12.81 -21.58 -3.57
N CYS A 163 13.10 -20.35 -3.95
CA CYS A 163 12.90 -19.20 -3.06
C CYS A 163 12.22 -18.04 -3.74
N VAL A 164 11.73 -17.12 -2.93
CA VAL A 164 11.25 -15.80 -3.36
C VAL A 164 12.17 -14.75 -2.78
N LEU A 165 12.73 -13.94 -3.67
CA LEU A 165 13.52 -12.76 -3.34
C LEU A 165 12.65 -11.53 -3.66
N LYS A 166 12.43 -10.66 -2.68
CA LYS A 166 11.54 -9.50 -2.83
C LYS A 166 11.92 -8.36 -1.89
N PRO A 167 11.46 -7.12 -2.19
CA PRO A 167 11.65 -6.01 -1.27
C PRO A 167 11.00 -6.25 0.09
N ARG A 168 11.68 -5.78 1.12
CA ARG A 168 11.23 -5.81 2.52
C ARG A 168 9.94 -5.03 2.72
N ASP A 169 9.80 -3.88 2.03
CA ASP A 169 8.59 -3.05 2.01
C ASP A 169 7.96 -2.97 0.61
N GLY A 170 6.83 -2.30 0.49
CA GLY A 170 6.13 -2.06 -0.78
C GLY A 170 5.19 -3.18 -1.21
N ALA A 171 4.46 -2.92 -2.29
CA ALA A 171 3.41 -3.75 -2.87
C ALA A 171 3.58 -3.90 -4.39
N GLY A 172 2.63 -4.55 -5.07
CA GLY A 172 2.58 -4.65 -6.53
C GLY A 172 3.61 -5.59 -7.15
N SER A 173 4.23 -6.49 -6.37
CA SER A 173 5.23 -7.47 -6.85
C SER A 173 6.44 -6.87 -7.57
N TRP A 174 6.69 -5.57 -7.42
CA TRP A 174 7.87 -4.93 -7.97
C TRP A 174 9.15 -5.55 -7.38
N LEU A 175 10.16 -5.82 -8.24
CA LEU A 175 11.40 -6.52 -7.87
C LEU A 175 11.18 -7.81 -7.06
N THR A 176 10.12 -8.55 -7.38
CA THR A 176 9.82 -9.84 -6.75
C THR A 176 10.17 -10.97 -7.72
N PHE A 177 11.08 -11.84 -7.30
CA PHE A 177 11.62 -12.92 -8.12
C PHE A 177 11.34 -14.28 -7.48
N GLY A 178 10.64 -15.16 -8.20
CA GLY A 178 10.58 -16.59 -7.87
C GLY A 178 11.77 -17.30 -8.51
N ILE A 179 12.65 -17.89 -7.71
CA ILE A 179 13.89 -18.50 -8.17
C ILE A 179 13.85 -19.99 -7.90
N PRO A 180 13.94 -20.84 -8.96
CA PRO A 180 14.01 -22.30 -8.78
C PRO A 180 15.23 -22.71 -7.96
N PHE A 181 15.12 -23.86 -7.28
CA PHE A 181 16.19 -24.38 -6.46
C PHE A 181 17.46 -24.64 -7.29
N ARG A 182 18.59 -24.08 -6.86
CA ARG A 182 19.90 -24.16 -7.53
C ARG A 182 19.93 -23.61 -8.96
N ASP A 183 19.05 -22.67 -9.28
CA ASP A 183 19.17 -21.91 -10.52
C ASP A 183 20.03 -20.66 -10.30
N ASP A 184 21.35 -20.85 -10.36
CA ASP A 184 22.32 -19.78 -10.14
C ASP A 184 22.20 -18.67 -11.19
N LYS A 185 21.75 -18.99 -12.41
CA LYS A 185 21.56 -17.98 -13.46
C LYS A 185 20.38 -17.07 -13.13
N ALA A 186 19.26 -17.64 -12.70
CA ALA A 186 18.10 -16.87 -12.26
C ALA A 186 18.46 -16.02 -11.03
N TRP A 187 19.22 -16.56 -10.09
CA TRP A 187 19.74 -15.81 -8.93
C TRP A 187 20.56 -14.61 -9.36
N GLN A 188 21.61 -14.80 -10.17
CA GLN A 188 22.50 -13.73 -10.62
C GLN A 188 21.74 -12.65 -11.43
N SER A 189 20.77 -13.07 -12.26
CA SER A 189 19.91 -12.14 -12.99
C SER A 189 19.09 -11.26 -12.03
N ALA A 190 18.46 -11.86 -11.01
CA ALA A 190 17.69 -11.12 -10.00
C ALA A 190 18.57 -10.15 -9.20
N VAL A 191 19.75 -10.60 -8.75
CA VAL A 191 20.74 -9.76 -8.04
C VAL A 191 21.15 -8.56 -8.88
N SER A 192 21.42 -8.78 -10.18
CA SER A 192 21.78 -7.69 -11.10
C SER A 192 20.65 -6.68 -11.28
N ASP A 193 19.40 -7.14 -11.37
CA ASP A 193 18.23 -6.27 -11.46
C ASP A 193 18.05 -5.43 -10.19
N ILE A 194 18.17 -6.06 -9.02
CA ILE A 194 18.08 -5.39 -7.72
C ILE A 194 19.16 -4.32 -7.58
N ALA A 195 20.41 -4.64 -7.95
CA ALA A 195 21.51 -3.70 -7.87
C ALA A 195 21.30 -2.47 -8.76
N ARG A 196 20.78 -2.65 -9.98
CA ARG A 196 20.44 -1.54 -10.90
C ARG A 196 19.41 -0.57 -10.32
N HIS A 197 18.55 -1.04 -9.41
CA HIS A 197 17.55 -0.22 -8.75
C HIS A 197 17.99 0.29 -7.35
N GLY A 198 19.22 0.00 -6.92
CA GLY A 198 19.74 0.45 -5.63
C GLY A 198 19.05 -0.17 -4.41
N MET A 199 18.51 -1.41 -4.53
CA MET A 199 17.68 -2.06 -3.51
C MET A 199 18.38 -3.18 -2.77
N SER A 200 19.71 -3.30 -2.91
CA SER A 200 20.48 -4.46 -2.43
C SER A 200 20.39 -4.70 -0.92
N ASP A 201 20.25 -3.66 -0.12
CA ASP A 201 20.16 -3.69 1.35
C ASP A 201 18.72 -3.83 1.88
N ARG A 202 17.75 -3.86 0.99
CA ARG A 202 16.31 -3.85 1.33
C ARG A 202 15.57 -5.12 0.90
N MET A 203 16.28 -6.18 0.59
CA MET A 203 15.70 -7.42 0.10
C MET A 203 15.51 -8.45 1.22
N ILE A 204 14.46 -9.24 1.11
CA ILE A 204 14.21 -10.40 1.95
C ILE A 204 14.11 -11.66 1.10
N LEU A 205 14.46 -12.78 1.74
CA LEU A 205 14.39 -14.12 1.20
C LEU A 205 13.34 -14.93 1.95
N GLN A 206 12.50 -15.63 1.19
CA GLN A 206 11.54 -16.59 1.72
C GLN A 206 11.62 -17.90 0.93
N PRO A 207 11.38 -19.08 1.53
CA PRO A 207 11.20 -20.30 0.77
C PRO A 207 10.00 -20.20 -0.15
N TRP A 208 10.08 -20.79 -1.34
CA TRP A 208 8.92 -20.95 -2.22
C TRP A 208 7.95 -21.98 -1.62
N ILE A 209 6.71 -21.58 -1.40
CA ILE A 209 5.66 -22.48 -0.93
C ILE A 209 4.62 -22.63 -2.05
N ALA A 210 4.48 -23.87 -2.54
CA ALA A 210 3.43 -24.20 -3.49
C ALA A 210 2.06 -24.20 -2.80
N GLY A 211 1.05 -23.62 -3.45
CA GLY A 211 -0.29 -23.58 -2.89
C GLY A 211 -1.23 -22.71 -3.71
N ARG A 212 -2.49 -22.68 -3.29
CA ARG A 212 -3.48 -21.76 -3.83
C ARG A 212 -3.37 -20.42 -3.12
N ALA A 213 -3.25 -19.35 -3.90
CA ALA A 213 -3.28 -18.00 -3.34
C ALA A 213 -4.68 -17.68 -2.81
N LEU A 214 -4.73 -17.19 -1.58
CA LEU A 214 -5.95 -16.75 -0.91
C LEU A 214 -5.70 -15.40 -0.24
N SER A 215 -6.75 -14.58 -0.13
CA SER A 215 -6.75 -13.36 0.67
C SER A 215 -8.02 -13.28 1.50
N VAL A 216 -7.93 -12.62 2.65
CA VAL A 216 -9.07 -12.36 3.54
C VAL A 216 -9.07 -10.87 3.85
N GLY A 217 -10.22 -10.22 3.65
CA GLY A 217 -10.47 -8.87 4.12
C GLY A 217 -11.21 -8.92 5.44
N CYS A 218 -10.78 -8.12 6.41
CA CYS A 218 -11.42 -8.00 7.71
C CYS A 218 -11.77 -6.55 7.99
N LEU A 219 -12.99 -6.33 8.49
CA LEU A 219 -13.40 -5.03 9.02
C LEU A 219 -13.40 -5.11 10.54
N CYS A 220 -12.55 -4.31 11.19
CA CYS A 220 -12.38 -4.36 12.63
C CYS A 220 -13.06 -3.17 13.31
N HIS A 221 -13.86 -3.44 14.33
CA HIS A 221 -14.40 -2.41 15.21
C HIS A 221 -13.31 -1.88 16.17
N SER A 222 -13.48 -0.65 16.68
CA SER A 222 -12.53 -0.04 17.64
C SER A 222 -12.35 -0.82 18.94
N SER A 223 -13.28 -1.74 19.27
CA SER A 223 -13.15 -2.68 20.39
C SER A 223 -12.27 -3.90 20.07
N GLY A 224 -11.74 -4.03 18.85
CA GLY A 224 -10.99 -5.22 18.40
C GLY A 224 -11.86 -6.40 17.95
N GLN A 225 -13.17 -6.25 17.90
CA GLN A 225 -14.09 -7.24 17.29
C GLN A 225 -13.98 -7.19 15.77
N ILE A 226 -14.04 -8.37 15.13
CA ILE A 226 -14.04 -8.59 13.67
C ILE A 226 -15.45 -8.95 13.23
#